data_bd209ebb32d9ab81c3119bfe22152990
#
_entry.id   bd209ebb32d9ab81c3119bfe22152990
#
_cell.length_a   1.000
_cell.length_b   1.000
_cell.length_c   1.000
_cell.angle_alpha   90.00
_cell.angle_beta   90.00
_cell.angle_gamma   90.00
#
_symmetry.space_group_name_H-M   'P 1'
#
loop_
_entity.id
_entity.type
_entity.pdbx_description
1 polymer ?
#
loop_
_entity_poly.entity_id
_entity_poly.type
_entity_poly.pdbx_seq_one_letter_code
_entity_poly.pdbx_strand_id
1 'polypeptide(L)'
;GTEVLTSYGATESLPVTMLGSREILRETRRITDQGGGVCVGRSAPGMHIRVVPIHEEPIESWSEDLTLPQGEIGEIVVRGPVVTPSYYNRPQATKLAKIPTENGDVWHRMGDVGYFDAQGRLWMCGRKGHRIEAETGTLYTIPCEAVFDTHPAVRRSALVSVDGAGARDDTGEGENPPPGHATPVLCVERLKGSSIEDQRLTEELLEIARSYEHTSVITTVLYHPSFPVDIRHNAKIFREKLAIWAGKRLESQQSSDS
;
A
#
# COMPACT_ATOMS: atom_id res chain seq x y z
N GLY A 1 25.22 2.33 21.47
CA GLY A 1 24.00 1.51 21.55
C GLY A 1 23.82 0.75 20.25
N THR A 2 23.17 -0.38 20.29
CA THR A 2 22.85 -1.23 19.13
C THR A 2 21.89 -0.49 18.19
N GLU A 3 22.10 -0.62 16.88
CA GLU A 3 21.18 -0.17 15.87
C GLU A 3 20.58 -1.39 15.14
N VAL A 4 19.27 -1.39 14.96
CA VAL A 4 18.56 -2.41 14.17
C VAL A 4 18.42 -1.87 12.76
N LEU A 5 18.81 -2.68 11.77
CA LEU A 5 18.58 -2.38 10.36
C LEU A 5 17.35 -3.16 9.88
N THR A 6 16.44 -2.47 9.24
CA THR A 6 15.33 -3.09 8.50
C THR A 6 15.65 -3.11 7.02
N SER A 7 15.20 -4.14 6.31
CA SER A 7 15.32 -4.23 4.86
C SER A 7 13.95 -4.33 4.21
N TYR A 8 13.81 -3.69 3.05
CA TYR A 8 12.67 -3.86 2.16
C TYR A 8 13.08 -4.71 0.97
N GLY A 9 12.14 -5.49 0.48
CA GLY A 9 12.29 -6.33 -0.70
C GLY A 9 11.20 -7.39 -0.79
N ALA A 10 11.31 -8.25 -1.78
CA ALA A 10 10.44 -9.38 -2.05
C ALA A 10 11.28 -10.64 -2.27
N THR A 11 10.63 -11.80 -2.40
CA THR A 11 11.31 -13.06 -2.74
C THR A 11 12.14 -12.95 -4.03
N GLU A 12 11.67 -12.14 -4.95
CA GLU A 12 12.31 -11.87 -6.25
C GLU A 12 13.51 -10.94 -6.17
N SER A 13 13.65 -10.18 -5.07
CA SER A 13 14.72 -9.21 -4.86
C SER A 13 14.83 -8.80 -3.40
N LEU A 14 15.83 -9.27 -2.68
CA LEU A 14 16.08 -8.94 -1.27
C LEU A 14 17.60 -8.97 -0.96
N PRO A 15 18.14 -7.93 -0.29
CA PRO A 15 17.53 -6.66 0.06
C PRO A 15 17.46 -5.68 -1.12
N VAL A 16 16.41 -4.88 -1.20
CA VAL A 16 16.29 -3.76 -2.14
C VAL A 16 16.78 -2.47 -1.50
N THR A 17 16.27 -2.16 -0.30
CA THR A 17 16.69 -1.02 0.50
C THR A 17 17.00 -1.41 1.93
N MET A 18 17.66 -0.50 2.67
CA MET A 18 17.96 -0.65 4.08
C MET A 18 17.70 0.67 4.82
N LEU A 19 17.19 0.56 6.06
CA LEU A 19 16.90 1.69 6.94
C LEU A 19 17.27 1.38 8.38
N GLY A 20 17.97 2.31 9.04
CA GLY A 20 18.36 2.19 10.44
C GLY A 20 17.25 2.61 11.40
N SER A 21 17.12 1.90 12.52
CA SER A 21 16.13 2.20 13.55
C SER A 21 16.27 3.61 14.14
N ARG A 22 17.47 4.18 14.16
CA ARG A 22 17.70 5.56 14.64
C ARG A 22 17.06 6.59 13.72
N GLU A 23 17.14 6.41 12.40
CA GLU A 23 16.50 7.30 11.43
C GLU A 23 14.97 7.18 11.51
N ILE A 24 14.47 5.94 11.69
CA ILE A 24 13.03 5.71 11.91
C ILE A 24 12.53 6.49 13.11
N LEU A 25 13.14 6.30 14.26
CA LEU A 25 12.68 6.88 15.53
C LEU A 25 12.86 8.40 15.62
N ARG A 26 13.87 8.95 14.94
CA ARG A 26 14.15 10.40 14.99
C ARG A 26 13.35 11.22 14.00
N GLU A 27 13.02 10.64 12.86
CA GLU A 27 12.49 11.43 11.74
C GLU A 27 11.35 10.73 11.00
N THR A 28 11.60 9.56 10.38
CA THR A 28 10.68 9.02 9.37
C THR A 28 9.37 8.54 9.98
N ARG A 29 9.36 8.09 11.25
CA ARG A 29 8.14 7.71 11.97
C ARG A 29 7.11 8.84 12.00
N ARG A 30 7.53 10.06 12.28
CA ARG A 30 6.62 11.21 12.31
C ARG A 30 6.00 11.50 10.95
N ILE A 31 6.78 11.36 9.88
CA ILE A 31 6.28 11.58 8.52
C ILE A 31 5.28 10.48 8.15
N THR A 32 5.56 9.23 8.53
CA THR A 32 4.60 8.12 8.38
C THR A 32 3.29 8.42 9.10
N ASP A 33 3.35 8.83 10.36
CA ASP A 33 2.17 9.15 11.18
C ASP A 33 1.34 10.32 10.61
N GLN A 34 1.93 11.11 9.71
CA GLN A 34 1.29 12.21 8.97
C GLN A 34 0.81 11.81 7.55
N GLY A 35 0.86 10.53 7.21
CA GLY A 35 0.40 10.03 5.91
C GLY A 35 1.44 10.12 4.78
N GLY A 36 2.73 10.26 5.11
CA GLY A 36 3.80 10.28 4.10
C GLY A 36 4.19 8.92 3.53
N GLY A 37 3.49 7.83 3.91
CA GLY A 37 3.90 6.46 3.59
C GLY A 37 4.88 5.89 4.61
N VAL A 38 5.42 4.71 4.36
CA VAL A 38 6.45 4.09 5.20
C VAL A 38 7.81 4.22 4.53
N CYS A 39 8.75 4.92 5.20
CA CYS A 39 10.12 4.98 4.72
C CYS A 39 10.76 3.59 4.79
N VAL A 40 11.26 3.12 3.66
CA VAL A 40 11.98 1.85 3.55
C VAL A 40 13.48 2.05 3.35
N GLY A 41 13.95 3.30 3.34
CA GLY A 41 15.36 3.66 3.33
C GLY A 41 15.97 3.91 1.96
N ARG A 42 17.25 3.61 1.82
CA ARG A 42 18.04 3.85 0.60
C ARG A 42 18.47 2.53 -0.04
N SER A 43 18.75 2.60 -1.33
CA SER A 43 19.21 1.43 -2.11
C SER A 43 20.33 0.66 -1.40
N ALA A 44 20.15 -0.63 -1.31
CA ALA A 44 21.23 -1.53 -0.90
C ALA A 44 22.39 -1.51 -1.93
N PRO A 45 23.61 -1.88 -1.53
CA PRO A 45 24.75 -1.89 -2.45
C PRO A 45 24.48 -2.69 -3.73
N GLY A 46 24.74 -2.08 -4.89
CA GLY A 46 24.52 -2.69 -6.20
C GLY A 46 23.09 -2.72 -6.69
N MET A 47 22.14 -2.24 -5.90
CA MET A 47 20.74 -2.13 -6.32
C MET A 47 20.47 -0.78 -6.97
N HIS A 48 19.72 -0.82 -8.06
CA HIS A 48 19.15 0.34 -8.75
C HIS A 48 17.63 0.32 -8.56
N ILE A 49 17.05 1.45 -8.21
CA ILE A 49 15.62 1.58 -7.98
C ILE A 49 15.12 2.76 -8.81
N ARG A 50 13.97 2.60 -9.43
CA ARG A 50 13.24 3.67 -10.11
C ARG A 50 11.78 3.60 -9.70
N VAL A 51 11.09 4.72 -9.89
CA VAL A 51 9.64 4.81 -9.78
C VAL A 51 9.12 5.17 -11.17
N VAL A 52 8.16 4.39 -11.66
CA VAL A 52 7.60 4.54 -13.01
C VAL A 52 6.08 4.75 -12.93
N PRO A 53 5.43 5.28 -13.98
CA PRO A 53 3.97 5.34 -14.02
C PRO A 53 3.36 3.95 -13.77
N ILE A 54 2.19 3.94 -13.12
CA ILE A 54 1.50 2.67 -12.83
C ILE A 54 0.90 2.14 -14.13
N HIS A 55 1.33 0.96 -14.54
CA HIS A 55 0.82 0.23 -15.71
C HIS A 55 0.19 -1.09 -15.29
N GLU A 56 -0.95 -1.43 -15.88
CA GLU A 56 -1.55 -2.76 -15.69
C GLU A 56 -0.97 -3.77 -16.68
N GLU A 57 -0.66 -3.32 -17.89
CA GLU A 57 -0.10 -4.14 -18.96
C GLU A 57 1.42 -4.32 -18.83
N PRO A 58 2.01 -5.32 -19.52
CA PRO A 58 3.45 -5.47 -19.63
C PRO A 58 4.12 -4.23 -20.21
N ILE A 59 5.31 -3.91 -19.71
CA ILE A 59 6.19 -2.91 -20.30
C ILE A 59 7.21 -3.66 -21.16
N GLU A 60 7.16 -3.44 -22.47
CA GLU A 60 7.90 -4.26 -23.45
C GLU A 60 9.43 -4.04 -23.41
N SER A 61 9.87 -2.82 -23.05
CA SER A 61 11.30 -2.48 -22.94
C SER A 61 11.51 -1.33 -21.96
N TRP A 62 12.67 -1.33 -21.32
CA TRP A 62 13.08 -0.25 -20.43
C TRP A 62 13.50 0.98 -21.21
N SER A 63 13.04 2.17 -20.77
CA SER A 63 13.57 3.48 -21.11
C SER A 63 13.72 4.33 -19.85
N GLU A 64 14.75 5.14 -19.74
CA GLU A 64 14.89 6.09 -18.61
C GLU A 64 13.77 7.13 -18.61
N ASP A 65 13.11 7.40 -19.73
CA ASP A 65 11.95 8.27 -19.84
C ASP A 65 10.72 7.79 -19.06
N LEU A 66 10.71 6.51 -18.68
CA LEU A 66 9.69 5.93 -17.78
C LEU A 66 9.86 6.42 -16.33
N THR A 67 11.02 6.97 -15.97
CA THR A 67 11.28 7.36 -14.59
C THR A 67 10.51 8.62 -14.22
N LEU A 68 9.68 8.51 -13.18
CA LEU A 68 8.95 9.65 -12.63
C LEU A 68 9.88 10.62 -11.88
N PRO A 69 9.54 11.91 -11.88
CA PRO A 69 10.19 12.89 -11.04
C PRO A 69 10.13 12.54 -9.55
N GLN A 70 11.08 13.07 -8.80
CA GLN A 70 11.13 12.95 -7.33
C GLN A 70 9.85 13.52 -6.69
N GLY A 71 9.29 12.81 -5.73
CA GLY A 71 8.05 13.16 -5.03
C GLY A 71 6.78 12.60 -5.68
N GLU A 72 6.84 12.15 -6.93
CA GLU A 72 5.68 11.55 -7.59
C GLU A 72 5.55 10.06 -7.23
N ILE A 73 4.31 9.66 -6.90
CA ILE A 73 4.00 8.26 -6.56
C ILE A 73 3.77 7.46 -7.83
N GLY A 74 4.48 6.34 -7.95
CA GLY A 74 4.34 5.38 -9.03
C GLY A 74 4.72 3.97 -8.61
N GLU A 75 4.81 3.05 -9.57
CA GLU A 75 5.22 1.67 -9.34
C GLU A 75 6.74 1.58 -9.12
N ILE A 76 7.14 0.90 -8.06
CA ILE A 76 8.55 0.67 -7.73
C ILE A 76 9.10 -0.43 -8.62
N VAL A 77 10.20 -0.13 -9.33
CA VAL A 77 10.94 -1.09 -10.14
C VAL A 77 12.39 -1.17 -9.71
N VAL A 78 12.97 -2.36 -9.75
CA VAL A 78 14.31 -2.62 -9.20
C VAL A 78 15.17 -3.44 -10.17
N ARG A 79 16.46 -3.14 -10.21
CA ARG A 79 17.46 -3.88 -10.95
C ARG A 79 18.70 -4.07 -10.08
N GLY A 80 19.33 -5.24 -10.14
CA GLY A 80 20.56 -5.51 -9.41
C GLY A 80 20.86 -7.00 -9.26
N PRO A 81 21.94 -7.35 -8.58
CA PRO A 81 22.46 -8.72 -8.56
C PRO A 81 21.57 -9.74 -7.84
N VAL A 82 20.63 -9.27 -7.03
CA VAL A 82 19.69 -10.14 -6.29
C VAL A 82 18.32 -10.26 -6.97
N VAL A 83 18.15 -9.62 -8.13
CA VAL A 83 16.87 -9.67 -8.87
C VAL A 83 16.80 -10.99 -9.65
N THR A 84 15.74 -11.77 -9.43
CA THR A 84 15.48 -12.97 -10.22
C THR A 84 15.11 -12.61 -11.66
N PRO A 85 15.63 -13.32 -12.69
CA PRO A 85 15.37 -12.95 -14.08
C PRO A 85 13.96 -13.32 -14.56
N SER A 86 13.37 -14.37 -14.01
CA SER A 86 12.06 -14.90 -14.46
C SER A 86 11.40 -15.75 -13.40
N TYR A 87 10.11 -16.05 -13.60
CA TYR A 87 9.38 -17.07 -12.84
C TYR A 87 9.42 -18.41 -13.58
N TYR A 88 9.69 -19.50 -12.84
CA TYR A 88 9.75 -20.84 -13.40
C TYR A 88 8.38 -21.28 -13.94
N ASN A 89 8.32 -21.68 -15.21
CA ASN A 89 7.11 -22.11 -15.92
C ASN A 89 5.91 -21.13 -15.85
N ARG A 90 6.19 -19.81 -15.71
CA ARG A 90 5.16 -18.76 -15.66
C ARG A 90 5.50 -17.62 -16.64
N PRO A 91 5.43 -17.84 -17.95
CA PRO A 91 5.85 -16.82 -18.94
C PRO A 91 5.00 -15.56 -18.88
N GLN A 92 3.70 -15.67 -18.67
CA GLN A 92 2.82 -14.51 -18.56
C GLN A 92 3.12 -13.65 -17.32
N ALA A 93 3.26 -14.29 -16.15
CA ALA A 93 3.68 -13.59 -14.93
C ALA A 93 5.08 -12.95 -15.08
N THR A 94 6.00 -13.63 -15.76
CA THR A 94 7.32 -13.08 -16.07
C THR A 94 7.20 -11.84 -16.96
N LYS A 95 6.39 -11.88 -18.01
CA LYS A 95 6.17 -10.74 -18.91
C LYS A 95 5.57 -9.53 -18.17
N LEU A 96 4.64 -9.75 -17.25
CA LEU A 96 4.04 -8.70 -16.43
C LEU A 96 5.01 -8.07 -15.43
N ALA A 97 5.90 -8.89 -14.84
CA ALA A 97 6.74 -8.47 -13.73
C ALA A 97 8.16 -8.06 -14.14
N LYS A 98 8.61 -8.35 -15.37
CA LYS A 98 9.99 -8.11 -15.81
C LYS A 98 10.01 -7.22 -17.05
N ILE A 99 10.70 -6.09 -16.95
CA ILE A 99 10.89 -5.15 -18.05
C ILE A 99 12.29 -5.43 -18.62
N PRO A 100 12.42 -5.95 -19.85
CA PRO A 100 13.71 -6.24 -20.44
C PRO A 100 14.50 -4.96 -20.77
N THR A 101 15.83 -5.05 -20.69
CA THR A 101 16.75 -4.01 -21.13
C THR A 101 17.51 -4.45 -22.39
N GLU A 102 18.06 -3.51 -23.12
CA GLU A 102 18.87 -3.80 -24.32
C GLU A 102 20.08 -4.71 -24.03
N ASN A 103 20.63 -4.68 -22.83
CA ASN A 103 21.79 -5.46 -22.41
C ASN A 103 21.44 -6.87 -21.90
N GLY A 104 20.16 -7.27 -21.96
CA GLY A 104 19.70 -8.58 -21.50
C GLY A 104 19.41 -8.66 -20.00
N ASP A 105 19.64 -7.60 -19.22
CA ASP A 105 19.19 -7.49 -17.84
C ASP A 105 17.67 -7.24 -17.79
N VAL A 106 17.11 -7.28 -16.58
CA VAL A 106 15.71 -6.96 -16.35
C VAL A 106 15.53 -5.97 -15.19
N TRP A 107 14.55 -5.08 -15.32
CA TRP A 107 13.95 -4.41 -14.18
C TRP A 107 12.78 -5.24 -13.68
N HIS A 108 12.72 -5.47 -12.37
CA HIS A 108 11.63 -6.17 -11.73
C HIS A 108 10.62 -5.17 -11.19
N ARG A 109 9.35 -5.33 -11.57
CA ARG A 109 8.21 -4.59 -11.02
C ARG A 109 7.82 -5.21 -9.69
N MET A 110 7.98 -4.45 -8.59
CA MET A 110 7.74 -4.96 -7.23
C MET A 110 6.26 -5.19 -6.91
N GLY A 111 5.34 -4.63 -7.72
CA GLY A 111 3.92 -4.59 -7.40
C GLY A 111 3.60 -3.69 -6.20
N ASP A 112 4.56 -2.90 -5.76
CA ASP A 112 4.44 -1.89 -4.73
C ASP A 112 4.45 -0.50 -5.36
N VAL A 113 3.81 0.46 -4.72
CA VAL A 113 3.83 1.87 -5.13
C VAL A 113 4.52 2.72 -4.08
N GLY A 114 5.19 3.78 -4.55
CA GLY A 114 5.95 4.66 -3.67
C GLY A 114 6.61 5.80 -4.41
N TYR A 115 7.43 6.56 -3.72
CA TYR A 115 8.15 7.71 -4.25
C TYR A 115 9.51 7.89 -3.58
N PHE A 116 10.41 8.67 -4.21
CA PHE A 116 11.64 9.12 -3.58
C PHE A 116 11.47 10.52 -2.99
N ASP A 117 11.92 10.72 -1.75
CA ASP A 117 12.00 12.05 -1.15
C ASP A 117 13.27 12.82 -1.58
N ALA A 118 13.36 14.09 -1.15
CA ALA A 118 14.50 14.97 -1.45
C ALA A 118 15.84 14.46 -0.87
N GLN A 119 15.81 13.54 0.08
CA GLN A 119 16.99 12.91 0.67
C GLN A 119 17.35 11.58 -0.02
N GLY A 120 16.65 11.22 -1.11
CA GLY A 120 16.86 9.98 -1.85
C GLY A 120 16.42 8.73 -1.08
N ARG A 121 15.51 8.86 -0.12
CA ARG A 121 14.89 7.74 0.58
C ARG A 121 13.65 7.29 -0.17
N LEU A 122 13.46 5.98 -0.27
CA LEU A 122 12.26 5.38 -0.82
C LEU A 122 11.16 5.32 0.24
N TRP A 123 9.97 5.78 -0.11
CA TRP A 123 8.76 5.73 0.69
C TRP A 123 7.74 4.82 0.03
N MET A 124 7.31 3.78 0.73
CA MET A 124 6.29 2.84 0.26
C MET A 124 4.91 3.35 0.63
N CYS A 125 4.02 3.40 -0.37
CA CYS A 125 2.63 3.85 -0.22
C CYS A 125 1.61 2.70 -0.26
N GLY A 126 2.03 1.47 -0.51
CA GLY A 126 1.19 0.27 -0.48
C GLY A 126 1.42 -0.63 -1.69
N ARG A 127 0.56 -1.65 -1.82
CA ARG A 127 0.54 -2.52 -3.00
C ARG A 127 -0.19 -1.82 -4.15
N LYS A 128 0.31 -2.00 -5.36
CA LYS A 128 -0.33 -1.48 -6.58
C LYS A 128 -1.80 -1.90 -6.69
N GLY A 129 -2.09 -3.18 -6.45
CA GLY A 129 -3.44 -3.74 -6.53
C GLY A 129 -4.39 -3.32 -5.40
N HIS A 130 -3.88 -2.68 -4.35
CA HIS A 130 -4.71 -2.25 -3.22
C HIS A 130 -5.05 -0.75 -3.23
N ARG A 131 -4.55 0.02 -4.21
CA ARG A 131 -4.94 1.41 -4.37
C ARG A 131 -6.43 1.50 -4.72
N ILE A 132 -7.05 2.60 -4.35
CA ILE A 132 -8.47 2.84 -4.62
C ILE A 132 -8.59 4.04 -5.55
N GLU A 133 -9.15 3.82 -6.72
CA GLU A 133 -9.42 4.87 -7.71
C GLU A 133 -10.77 5.53 -7.38
N ALA A 134 -10.74 6.51 -6.48
CA ALA A 134 -11.91 7.29 -6.09
C ALA A 134 -12.16 8.45 -7.06
N GLU A 135 -13.34 9.06 -6.98
CA GLU A 135 -13.73 10.21 -7.81
C GLU A 135 -12.77 11.40 -7.69
N THR A 136 -12.18 11.57 -6.52
CA THR A 136 -11.24 12.65 -6.18
C THR A 136 -9.78 12.33 -6.47
N GLY A 137 -9.49 11.12 -6.96
CA GLY A 137 -8.14 10.63 -7.27
C GLY A 137 -7.79 9.32 -6.60
N THR A 138 -6.54 8.92 -6.75
CA THR A 138 -6.04 7.64 -6.23
C THR A 138 -5.72 7.72 -4.74
N LEU A 139 -6.32 6.84 -3.95
CA LEU A 139 -6.00 6.64 -2.54
C LEU A 139 -5.00 5.48 -2.40
N TYR A 140 -3.90 5.75 -1.74
CA TYR A 140 -2.89 4.75 -1.41
C TYR A 140 -3.08 4.27 0.02
N THR A 141 -3.13 2.96 0.22
CA THR A 141 -3.55 2.38 1.51
C THR A 141 -2.66 2.78 2.68
N ILE A 142 -1.34 2.72 2.54
CA ILE A 142 -0.42 3.02 3.66
C ILE A 142 -0.51 4.49 4.11
N PRO A 143 -0.42 5.51 3.24
CA PRO A 143 -0.62 6.90 3.64
C PRO A 143 -1.94 7.15 4.34
N CYS A 144 -3.03 6.59 3.82
CA CYS A 144 -4.35 6.76 4.41
C CYS A 144 -4.47 6.10 5.79
N GLU A 145 -4.02 4.85 5.91
CA GLU A 145 -4.13 4.09 7.16
C GLU A 145 -3.25 4.65 8.27
N ALA A 146 -2.07 5.13 7.93
CA ALA A 146 -1.10 5.62 8.91
C ALA A 146 -1.66 6.75 9.80
N VAL A 147 -2.48 7.65 9.25
CA VAL A 147 -3.06 8.76 10.04
C VAL A 147 -4.11 8.27 11.04
N PHE A 148 -4.89 7.25 10.70
CA PHE A 148 -5.89 6.66 11.60
C PHE A 148 -5.25 5.77 12.67
N ASP A 149 -4.14 5.09 12.35
CA ASP A 149 -3.41 4.25 13.27
C ASP A 149 -2.71 5.05 14.39
N THR A 150 -2.66 6.39 14.29
CA THR A 150 -2.22 7.27 15.39
C THR A 150 -3.23 7.36 16.52
N HIS A 151 -4.50 7.03 16.27
CA HIS A 151 -5.55 7.15 17.28
C HIS A 151 -5.39 6.08 18.38
N PRO A 152 -5.40 6.46 19.69
CA PRO A 152 -5.08 5.54 20.79
C PRO A 152 -6.07 4.37 20.96
N ALA A 153 -7.29 4.48 20.44
CA ALA A 153 -8.28 3.40 20.47
C ALA A 153 -8.21 2.47 19.25
N VAL A 154 -7.40 2.80 18.24
CA VAL A 154 -7.19 1.99 17.04
C VAL A 154 -6.01 1.05 17.26
N ARG A 155 -6.23 -0.25 17.04
CA ARG A 155 -5.16 -1.23 16.97
C ARG A 155 -4.49 -1.21 15.61
N ARG A 156 -5.30 -1.15 14.56
CA ARG A 156 -4.93 -1.00 13.14
C ARG A 156 -6.14 -0.65 12.32
N SER A 157 -5.92 -0.01 11.21
CA SER A 157 -6.92 0.28 10.19
C SER A 157 -6.60 -0.42 8.87
N ALA A 158 -7.58 -0.50 7.98
CA ALA A 158 -7.41 -0.98 6.62
C ALA A 158 -8.41 -0.28 5.71
N LEU A 159 -7.90 0.34 4.66
CA LEU A 159 -8.71 0.99 3.64
C LEU A 159 -9.07 -0.04 2.56
N VAL A 160 -10.36 -0.19 2.28
CA VAL A 160 -10.89 -1.08 1.22
C VAL A 160 -11.90 -0.36 0.36
N SER A 161 -12.14 -0.87 -0.85
CA SER A 161 -13.25 -0.43 -1.71
C SER A 161 -14.40 -1.44 -1.65
N VAL A 162 -15.64 -0.94 -1.66
CA VAL A 162 -16.85 -1.80 -1.64
C VAL A 162 -17.61 -1.82 -2.96
N ASP A 163 -17.39 -0.82 -3.83
CA ASP A 163 -18.02 -0.73 -5.15
C ASP A 163 -17.05 -1.19 -6.21
N GLY A 164 -17.24 -2.40 -6.67
CA GLY A 164 -16.41 -3.01 -7.70
C GLY A 164 -15.98 -4.41 -7.31
N ALA A 165 -16.18 -5.34 -8.21
CA ALA A 165 -15.78 -6.72 -8.03
C ALA A 165 -14.31 -6.82 -7.65
N GLY A 166 -14.08 -7.30 -6.45
CA GLY A 166 -12.84 -7.89 -5.98
C GLY A 166 -11.58 -7.06 -6.15
N ALA A 167 -11.07 -6.55 -5.04
CA ALA A 167 -9.66 -6.16 -5.00
C ALA A 167 -8.81 -7.29 -5.60
N ARG A 168 -7.92 -6.96 -6.53
CA ARG A 168 -6.92 -7.92 -7.03
C ARG A 168 -6.17 -8.49 -5.85
N ASP A 169 -6.04 -9.80 -5.81
CA ASP A 169 -5.17 -10.45 -4.85
C ASP A 169 -3.70 -10.14 -5.16
N ASP A 170 -2.79 -10.60 -4.30
CA ASP A 170 -1.34 -10.41 -4.51
C ASP A 170 -0.80 -11.14 -5.74
N THR A 171 -1.60 -11.95 -6.43
CA THR A 171 -1.25 -12.60 -7.69
C THR A 171 -1.58 -11.73 -8.90
N GLY A 172 -2.30 -10.63 -8.70
CA GLY A 172 -2.75 -9.72 -9.76
C GLY A 172 -4.02 -10.22 -10.46
N GLU A 173 -4.64 -11.28 -9.95
CA GLU A 173 -5.91 -11.80 -10.45
C GLU A 173 -7.09 -11.05 -9.81
N GLY A 174 -8.05 -10.63 -10.60
CA GLY A 174 -9.21 -9.83 -10.22
C GLY A 174 -9.39 -8.61 -11.13
N GLU A 175 -10.61 -8.15 -11.28
CA GLU A 175 -10.91 -6.93 -12.02
C GLU A 175 -10.83 -5.71 -11.11
N ASN A 176 -10.12 -4.67 -11.54
CA ASN A 176 -10.25 -3.36 -10.93
C ASN A 176 -11.62 -2.77 -11.33
N PRO A 177 -12.34 -2.12 -10.42
CA PRO A 177 -13.48 -1.32 -10.80
C PRO A 177 -13.04 -0.24 -11.80
N PRO A 178 -13.96 0.23 -12.66
CA PRO A 178 -13.66 1.35 -13.54
C PRO A 178 -13.15 2.55 -12.70
N PRO A 179 -12.16 3.29 -13.20
CA PRO A 179 -11.66 4.46 -12.49
C PRO A 179 -12.77 5.44 -12.10
N GLY A 180 -12.73 5.95 -10.88
CA GLY A 180 -13.66 6.98 -10.40
C GLY A 180 -14.97 6.48 -9.75
N HIS A 181 -15.13 5.17 -9.57
CA HIS A 181 -16.39 4.62 -8.98
C HIS A 181 -16.18 3.87 -7.67
N ALA A 182 -14.97 3.84 -7.14
CA ALA A 182 -14.69 3.09 -5.94
C ALA A 182 -15.06 3.91 -4.67
N THR A 183 -15.93 3.37 -3.83
CA THR A 183 -16.27 3.96 -2.53
C THR A 183 -15.27 3.49 -1.47
N PRO A 184 -14.43 4.39 -0.93
CA PRO A 184 -13.47 4.03 0.10
C PRO A 184 -14.17 3.80 1.44
N VAL A 185 -13.86 2.70 2.09
CA VAL A 185 -14.34 2.34 3.43
C VAL A 185 -13.16 2.08 4.35
N LEU A 186 -13.13 2.79 5.48
CA LEU A 186 -12.15 2.56 6.54
C LEU A 186 -12.63 1.44 7.45
N CYS A 187 -12.01 0.29 7.39
CA CYS A 187 -12.19 -0.77 8.36
C CYS A 187 -11.24 -0.56 9.55
N VAL A 188 -11.74 -0.72 10.77
CA VAL A 188 -10.98 -0.49 12.00
C VAL A 188 -11.06 -1.70 12.91
N GLU A 189 -9.91 -2.16 13.37
CA GLU A 189 -9.79 -3.10 14.48
C GLU A 189 -9.44 -2.30 15.74
N ARG A 190 -10.33 -2.34 16.73
CA ARG A 190 -10.17 -1.55 17.96
C ARG A 190 -9.08 -2.12 18.86
N LEU A 191 -8.40 -1.26 19.60
CA LEU A 191 -7.50 -1.68 20.65
C LEU A 191 -8.30 -2.36 21.78
N LYS A 192 -7.90 -3.55 22.20
CA LYS A 192 -8.54 -4.29 23.28
C LYS A 192 -8.48 -3.48 24.58
N GLY A 193 -9.62 -3.37 25.26
CA GLY A 193 -9.74 -2.62 26.52
C GLY A 193 -10.03 -1.12 26.33
N SER A 194 -10.16 -0.63 25.11
CA SER A 194 -10.66 0.72 24.85
C SER A 194 -12.13 0.81 25.26
N SER A 195 -12.47 1.80 26.10
CA SER A 195 -13.83 2.07 26.59
C SER A 195 -14.58 3.12 25.78
N ILE A 196 -13.96 3.68 24.72
CA ILE A 196 -14.62 4.68 23.85
C ILE A 196 -15.79 4.02 23.12
N GLU A 197 -16.93 4.69 23.04
CA GLU A 197 -18.09 4.21 22.28
C GLU A 197 -17.84 4.34 20.77
N ASP A 198 -18.45 3.43 19.98
CA ASP A 198 -18.23 3.36 18.52
C ASP A 198 -18.63 4.67 17.83
N GLN A 199 -19.74 5.29 18.24
CA GLN A 199 -20.17 6.56 17.66
C GLN A 199 -19.13 7.64 17.87
N ARG A 200 -18.64 7.81 19.09
CA ARG A 200 -17.61 8.81 19.41
C ARG A 200 -16.31 8.54 18.67
N LEU A 201 -15.87 7.27 18.63
CA LEU A 201 -14.67 6.90 17.88
C LEU A 201 -14.83 7.21 16.39
N THR A 202 -16.00 6.95 15.81
CA THR A 202 -16.31 7.29 14.42
C THR A 202 -16.18 8.81 14.17
N GLU A 203 -16.75 9.63 15.06
CA GLU A 203 -16.65 11.10 14.96
C GLU A 203 -15.18 11.56 14.99
N GLU A 204 -14.38 11.05 15.92
CA GLU A 204 -12.96 11.37 16.05
C GLU A 204 -12.15 10.91 14.81
N LEU A 205 -12.42 9.71 14.27
CA LEU A 205 -11.78 9.21 13.06
C LEU A 205 -12.17 10.02 11.80
N LEU A 206 -13.43 10.43 11.68
CA LEU A 206 -13.87 11.29 10.57
C LEU A 206 -13.31 12.72 10.69
N GLU A 207 -13.00 13.19 11.90
CA GLU A 207 -12.26 14.45 12.09
C GLU A 207 -10.81 14.31 11.62
N ILE A 208 -10.15 13.20 11.93
CA ILE A 208 -8.82 12.86 11.37
C ILE A 208 -8.90 12.82 9.85
N ALA A 209 -9.89 12.13 9.28
CA ALA A 209 -10.06 12.04 7.83
C ALA A 209 -10.11 13.42 7.16
N ARG A 210 -10.88 14.35 7.73
CA ARG A 210 -11.02 15.73 7.23
C ARG A 210 -9.77 16.59 7.41
N SER A 211 -8.84 16.20 8.30
CA SER A 211 -7.63 16.95 8.59
C SER A 211 -6.53 16.74 7.54
N TYR A 212 -6.67 15.75 6.65
CA TYR A 212 -5.71 15.46 5.59
C TYR A 212 -6.41 15.37 4.24
N GLU A 213 -5.84 16.04 3.23
CA GLU A 213 -6.41 16.09 1.88
C GLU A 213 -6.64 14.69 1.30
N HIS A 214 -5.63 13.79 1.43
CA HIS A 214 -5.66 12.44 0.88
C HIS A 214 -6.61 11.47 1.60
N THR A 215 -7.22 11.85 2.73
CA THR A 215 -8.21 11.03 3.44
C THR A 215 -9.58 11.69 3.54
N SER A 216 -9.73 12.93 3.10
CA SER A 216 -10.96 13.73 3.26
C SER A 216 -12.20 13.12 2.63
N VAL A 217 -12.03 12.26 1.62
CA VAL A 217 -13.11 11.53 0.93
C VAL A 217 -13.58 10.28 1.69
N ILE A 218 -12.88 9.89 2.76
CA ILE A 218 -13.25 8.72 3.57
C ILE A 218 -14.34 9.16 4.55
N THR A 219 -15.56 8.75 4.27
CA THR A 219 -16.74 9.12 5.07
C THR A 219 -17.37 7.93 5.80
N THR A 220 -16.91 6.73 5.51
CA THR A 220 -17.48 5.49 6.06
C THR A 220 -16.45 4.75 6.90
N VAL A 221 -16.82 4.46 8.16
CA VAL A 221 -15.99 3.70 9.11
C VAL A 221 -16.77 2.46 9.56
N LEU A 222 -16.13 1.29 9.48
CA LEU A 222 -16.69 0.03 9.95
C LEU A 222 -15.75 -0.65 10.95
N TYR A 223 -16.32 -1.21 12.03
CA TYR A 223 -15.56 -1.91 13.07
C TYR A 223 -15.57 -3.41 12.85
N HIS A 224 -14.38 -3.98 12.64
CA HIS A 224 -14.20 -5.42 12.49
C HIS A 224 -13.58 -6.01 13.77
N PRO A 225 -14.12 -7.11 14.31
CA PRO A 225 -13.65 -7.67 15.60
C PRO A 225 -12.20 -8.15 15.56
N SER A 226 -11.74 -8.67 14.41
CA SER A 226 -10.36 -9.11 14.19
C SER A 226 -10.13 -9.29 12.69
N PHE A 227 -9.19 -8.54 12.12
CA PHE A 227 -8.92 -8.59 10.68
C PHE A 227 -8.51 -9.98 10.21
N PRO A 228 -8.95 -10.42 9.02
CA PRO A 228 -8.43 -11.61 8.38
C PRO A 228 -6.97 -11.35 7.97
N VAL A 229 -6.06 -12.15 8.52
CA VAL A 229 -4.61 -12.04 8.26
C VAL A 229 -4.02 -13.37 7.86
N ASP A 230 -2.93 -13.35 7.09
CA ASP A 230 -2.12 -14.54 6.85
C ASP A 230 -1.46 -14.96 8.18
N ILE A 231 -1.80 -16.18 8.66
CA ILE A 231 -1.24 -16.74 9.91
C ILE A 231 0.28 -16.93 9.84
N ARG A 232 0.84 -17.08 8.65
CA ARG A 232 2.30 -17.23 8.44
C ARG A 232 3.01 -15.89 8.42
N HIS A 233 2.26 -14.82 8.09
CA HIS A 233 2.76 -13.45 7.95
C HIS A 233 1.78 -12.49 8.63
N ASN A 234 1.77 -12.46 9.95
CA ASN A 234 0.80 -11.76 10.80
C ASN A 234 0.54 -10.27 10.45
N ALA A 235 1.37 -9.69 9.63
CA ALA A 235 1.20 -8.30 9.20
C ALA A 235 0.32 -8.16 7.93
N LYS A 236 0.11 -9.24 7.16
CA LYS A 236 -0.59 -9.18 5.89
C LYS A 236 -2.10 -9.34 6.07
N ILE A 237 -2.84 -8.26 5.83
CA ILE A 237 -4.30 -8.25 5.87
C ILE A 237 -4.82 -8.76 4.51
N PHE A 238 -5.75 -9.73 4.55
CA PHE A 238 -6.50 -10.15 3.36
C PHE A 238 -7.58 -9.11 3.05
N ARG A 239 -7.21 -8.06 2.30
CA ARG A 239 -8.07 -6.91 2.00
C ARG A 239 -9.29 -7.29 1.18
N GLU A 240 -9.16 -8.25 0.29
CA GLU A 240 -10.25 -8.80 -0.51
C GLU A 240 -11.36 -9.41 0.36
N LYS A 241 -10.98 -10.13 1.43
CA LYS A 241 -11.95 -10.68 2.40
C LYS A 241 -12.61 -9.59 3.22
N LEU A 242 -11.83 -8.58 3.56
CA LEU A 242 -12.32 -7.43 4.34
C LEU A 242 -13.26 -6.56 3.50
N ALA A 243 -12.99 -6.37 2.20
CA ALA A 243 -13.86 -5.66 1.27
C ALA A 243 -15.23 -6.36 1.11
N ILE A 244 -15.21 -7.69 0.91
CA ILE A 244 -16.46 -8.50 0.85
C ILE A 244 -17.27 -8.36 2.15
N TRP A 245 -16.59 -8.42 3.29
CA TRP A 245 -17.25 -8.25 4.59
C TRP A 245 -17.84 -6.84 4.73
N ALA A 246 -17.11 -5.80 4.34
CA ALA A 246 -17.55 -4.41 4.40
C ALA A 246 -18.78 -4.17 3.52
N GLY A 247 -18.80 -4.68 2.29
CA GLY A 247 -19.95 -4.59 1.39
C GLY A 247 -21.21 -5.20 2.00
N LYS A 248 -21.14 -6.43 2.51
CA LYS A 248 -22.28 -7.09 3.18
C LYS A 248 -22.77 -6.31 4.40
N ARG A 249 -21.86 -5.70 5.13
CA ARG A 249 -22.21 -4.91 6.32
C ARG A 249 -22.98 -3.65 5.95
N LEU A 250 -22.59 -2.94 4.89
CA LEU A 250 -23.29 -1.76 4.39
C LEU A 250 -24.67 -2.09 3.84
N GLU A 251 -24.79 -3.16 3.04
CA GLU A 251 -26.09 -3.63 2.54
C GLU A 251 -27.08 -3.94 3.69
N SER A 252 -26.61 -4.58 4.76
CA SER A 252 -27.44 -4.90 5.92
C SER A 252 -27.89 -3.67 6.70
N GLN A 253 -27.09 -2.59 6.75
CA GLN A 253 -27.46 -1.33 7.38
C GLN A 253 -28.51 -0.58 6.57
N GLN A 254 -28.38 -0.51 5.25
CA GLN A 254 -29.38 0.11 4.36
C GLN A 254 -30.74 -0.59 4.41
N SER A 255 -30.75 -1.92 4.56
CA SER A 255 -31.98 -2.71 4.67
C SER A 255 -32.70 -2.55 6.03
N SER A 256 -32.01 -2.05 7.06
CA SER A 256 -32.56 -1.83 8.40
C SER A 256 -33.17 -0.43 8.56
N ASP A 257 -32.80 0.51 7.69
CA ASP A 257 -33.27 1.91 7.69
C ASP A 257 -34.42 2.15 6.69
N SER A 258 -34.82 1.10 5.94
CA SER A 258 -35.94 1.09 4.97
C SER A 258 -37.16 0.38 5.54
#